data_eb29be5e622558d91ca78c20beb4c681
#
_entry.id   eb29be5e622558d91ca78c20beb4c681
#
_cell.length_a   1.000
_cell.length_b   1.000
_cell.length_c   1.000
_cell.angle_alpha   90.00
_cell.angle_beta   90.00
_cell.angle_gamma   90.00
#
_symmetry.space_group_name_H-M   'P 1'
#
loop_
_entity.id
_entity.type
_entity.pdbx_description
1 polymer ?
#
loop_
_entity_poly.entity_id
_entity_poly.type
_entity_poly.pdbx_seq_one_letter_code
_entity_poly.pdbx_strand_id
1 'polypeptide(L)'
;MNIKRIGNIILEVTDLDVSVKFYHEVLGMPIKNERRNWVDLGQQSGGVLSLHPASITTSSSDLSKENGILIGLTVGDLKSALDELNDAGVEMFREIKERQVGKNAIILDPDGYMISLFEPDFSENKDKQTTGYVGFTPE
;
A
#
# COMPACT_ATOMS: atom_id res chain seq x y z
N MET A 1 8.45 -17.94 23.16
CA MET A 1 8.70 -16.97 22.09
C MET A 1 8.08 -15.64 22.49
N ASN A 2 8.74 -14.55 22.18
CA ASN A 2 8.27 -13.22 22.56
C ASN A 2 8.27 -12.31 21.33
N ILE A 3 7.17 -12.32 20.60
CA ILE A 3 7.00 -11.46 19.42
C ILE A 3 6.65 -10.06 19.90
N LYS A 4 7.45 -9.07 19.50
CA LYS A 4 7.24 -7.70 19.95
C LYS A 4 6.35 -6.89 19.03
N ARG A 5 6.43 -7.14 17.73
CA ARG A 5 5.64 -6.41 16.73
C ARG A 5 5.87 -6.98 15.35
N ILE A 6 5.04 -6.58 14.42
CA ILE A 6 5.35 -6.77 13.01
C ILE A 6 6.38 -5.71 12.64
N GLY A 7 7.58 -6.11 12.28
CA GLY A 7 8.67 -5.17 11.99
C GLY A 7 8.50 -4.47 10.67
N ASN A 8 8.21 -5.24 9.63
CA ASN A 8 7.99 -4.69 8.29
C ASN A 8 7.22 -5.70 7.45
N ILE A 9 6.72 -5.22 6.33
CA ILE A 9 6.18 -6.05 5.27
C ILE A 9 7.15 -5.93 4.11
N ILE A 10 7.63 -7.06 3.60
CA ILE A 10 8.64 -7.08 2.55
C ILE A 10 7.98 -7.49 1.24
N LEU A 11 8.15 -6.65 0.22
CA LEU A 11 7.70 -6.96 -1.13
C LEU A 11 8.92 -7.27 -1.99
N GLU A 12 8.90 -8.41 -2.65
CA GLU A 12 9.86 -8.67 -3.71
C GLU A 12 9.34 -8.03 -4.98
N VAL A 13 10.19 -7.27 -5.66
CA VAL A 13 9.79 -6.49 -6.83
C VAL A 13 10.70 -6.85 -8.01
N THR A 14 10.17 -6.75 -9.23
CA THR A 14 10.96 -7.10 -10.41
C THR A 14 11.99 -6.04 -10.76
N ASP A 15 11.70 -4.77 -10.48
CA ASP A 15 12.60 -3.66 -10.76
C ASP A 15 12.53 -2.68 -9.60
N LEU A 16 13.59 -2.66 -8.79
CA LEU A 16 13.60 -1.85 -7.57
C LEU A 16 13.42 -0.36 -7.87
N ASP A 17 14.08 0.15 -8.91
CA ASP A 17 13.98 1.59 -9.23
C ASP A 17 12.55 1.96 -9.63
N VAL A 18 11.90 1.13 -10.41
CA VAL A 18 10.50 1.37 -10.82
C VAL A 18 9.59 1.36 -9.59
N SER A 19 9.78 0.40 -8.70
CA SER A 19 8.93 0.28 -7.52
C SER A 19 9.18 1.42 -6.53
N VAL A 20 10.44 1.81 -6.33
CA VAL A 20 10.76 2.96 -5.47
C VAL A 20 10.10 4.22 -6.02
N LYS A 21 10.19 4.44 -7.32
CA LYS A 21 9.55 5.59 -7.94
C LYS A 21 8.05 5.58 -7.69
N PHE A 22 7.43 4.43 -7.82
CA PHE A 22 5.99 4.31 -7.58
C PHE A 22 5.64 4.65 -6.13
N TYR A 23 6.25 3.97 -5.17
CA TYR A 23 5.86 4.15 -3.77
C TYR A 23 6.31 5.50 -3.23
N HIS A 24 7.50 5.97 -3.59
CA HIS A 24 8.03 7.21 -3.06
C HIS A 24 7.53 8.44 -3.82
N GLU A 25 7.63 8.43 -5.15
CA GLU A 25 7.29 9.62 -5.92
C GLU A 25 5.80 9.69 -6.24
N VAL A 26 5.20 8.60 -6.73
CA VAL A 26 3.81 8.63 -7.12
C VAL A 26 2.89 8.60 -5.90
N LEU A 27 3.12 7.68 -4.96
CA LEU A 27 2.31 7.61 -3.75
C LEU A 27 2.74 8.57 -2.66
N GLY A 28 3.96 9.07 -2.72
CA GLY A 28 4.44 10.05 -1.74
C GLY A 28 4.92 9.47 -0.42
N MET A 29 5.27 8.18 -0.38
CA MET A 29 5.76 7.58 0.86
C MET A 29 7.19 8.01 1.13
N PRO A 30 7.52 8.47 2.34
CA PRO A 30 8.89 8.82 2.67
C PRO A 30 9.80 7.60 2.68
N ILE A 31 11.05 7.78 2.26
CA ILE A 31 12.07 6.76 2.41
C ILE A 31 12.63 6.87 3.83
N LYS A 32 12.57 5.76 4.58
CA LYS A 32 13.10 5.73 5.94
C LYS A 32 14.54 5.31 5.98
N ASN A 33 14.92 4.37 5.11
CA ASN A 33 16.26 3.85 5.09
C ASN A 33 16.52 3.23 3.72
N GLU A 34 17.75 3.38 3.25
CA GLU A 34 18.09 2.92 1.91
C GLU A 34 19.46 2.26 1.96
N ARG A 35 19.52 1.04 1.48
CA ARG A 35 20.76 0.29 1.34
C ARG A 35 20.78 -0.31 -0.04
N ARG A 36 21.92 -0.89 -0.42
CA ARG A 36 22.00 -1.57 -1.70
C ARG A 36 20.95 -2.67 -1.75
N ASN A 37 20.10 -2.61 -2.78
CA ASN A 37 19.06 -3.60 -3.01
C ASN A 37 18.03 -3.71 -1.88
N TRP A 38 17.80 -2.60 -1.15
CA TRP A 38 16.82 -2.60 -0.05
C TRP A 38 16.36 -1.19 0.25
N VAL A 39 15.07 -0.95 0.23
CA VAL A 39 14.50 0.36 0.55
C VAL A 39 13.36 0.18 1.53
N ASP A 40 13.43 0.88 2.65
CA ASP A 40 12.36 0.94 3.63
C ASP A 40 11.57 2.23 3.47
N LEU A 41 10.26 2.10 3.39
CA LEU A 41 9.35 3.22 3.17
C LEU A 41 8.33 3.29 4.30
N GLY A 42 7.86 4.48 4.59
CA GLY A 42 6.80 4.69 5.57
C GLY A 42 6.99 5.95 6.35
N GLN A 43 5.96 6.30 7.12
CA GLN A 43 6.01 7.45 8.01
C GLN A 43 6.83 7.12 9.24
N GLN A 44 7.22 8.14 10.01
CA GLN A 44 7.99 7.91 11.23
C GLN A 44 7.30 6.99 12.20
N SER A 45 5.99 7.14 12.34
CA SER A 45 5.20 6.21 13.13
C SER A 45 4.33 5.41 12.18
N GLY A 46 4.16 4.14 12.49
CA GLY A 46 3.35 3.26 11.66
C GLY A 46 4.17 2.13 11.08
N GLY A 47 3.62 1.46 10.10
CA GLY A 47 4.24 0.31 9.48
C GLY A 47 5.35 0.68 8.53
N VAL A 48 6.22 -0.29 8.29
CA VAL A 48 7.33 -0.16 7.35
C VAL A 48 7.08 -1.09 6.18
N LEU A 49 7.15 -0.56 4.98
CA LEU A 49 7.10 -1.34 3.75
C LEU A 49 8.52 -1.39 3.19
N SER A 50 9.03 -2.60 3.00
CA SER A 50 10.38 -2.79 2.51
C SER A 50 10.35 -3.36 1.11
N LEU A 51 11.18 -2.84 0.22
CA LEU A 51 11.28 -3.30 -1.15
C LEU A 51 12.63 -3.98 -1.36
N HIS A 52 12.60 -5.14 -2.01
CA HIS A 52 13.80 -5.94 -2.28
C HIS A 52 13.67 -6.55 -3.68
N PRO A 53 14.72 -6.53 -4.50
CA PRO A 53 14.64 -7.13 -5.83
C PRO A 53 14.37 -8.63 -5.74
N ALA A 54 13.48 -9.11 -6.58
CA ALA A 54 13.23 -10.53 -6.70
C ALA A 54 14.40 -11.23 -7.41
N SER A 55 14.44 -12.54 -7.28
CA SER A 55 15.40 -13.33 -8.03
C SER A 55 15.21 -13.08 -9.54
N ILE A 56 16.30 -13.13 -10.30
CA ILE A 56 16.23 -12.92 -11.74
C ILE A 56 15.36 -13.97 -12.44
N THR A 57 15.09 -15.09 -11.76
CA THR A 57 14.22 -16.12 -12.31
C THR A 57 12.75 -15.91 -11.98
N THR A 58 12.45 -14.91 -11.16
CA THR A 58 11.06 -14.62 -10.77
C THR A 58 10.48 -13.58 -11.71
N SER A 59 9.30 -13.85 -12.27
CA SER A 59 8.60 -12.90 -13.11
C SER A 59 7.55 -12.17 -12.29
N SER A 60 7.05 -11.04 -12.80
CA SER A 60 6.01 -10.29 -12.10
C SER A 60 4.74 -11.11 -11.93
N SER A 61 4.45 -12.02 -12.86
CA SER A 61 3.29 -12.89 -12.70
C SER A 61 3.43 -13.85 -11.51
N ASP A 62 4.66 -14.20 -11.16
CA ASP A 62 4.91 -15.07 -10.00
C ASP A 62 4.83 -14.29 -8.69
N LEU A 63 5.12 -13.01 -8.72
CA LEU A 63 5.02 -12.15 -7.54
C LEU A 63 3.61 -11.74 -7.25
N SER A 64 2.75 -11.85 -8.22
CA SER A 64 1.39 -11.35 -8.13
C SER A 64 0.65 -12.06 -6.99
N LYS A 65 -0.11 -11.66 -6.45
CA LYS A 65 -0.98 -10.95 -5.72
C LYS A 65 -2.29 -11.58 -5.39
N GLU A 66 -2.64 -12.67 -5.97
CA GLU A 66 -3.82 -13.43 -5.61
C GLU A 66 -3.56 -14.34 -4.41
N ASN A 67 -2.54 -14.02 -3.64
CA ASN A 67 -2.13 -14.79 -2.48
C ASN A 67 -2.80 -14.33 -1.19
N GLY A 68 -3.73 -13.40 -1.28
CA GLY A 68 -4.48 -12.97 -0.11
C GLY A 68 -3.85 -11.86 0.70
N ILE A 69 -2.79 -11.23 0.22
CA ILE A 69 -2.18 -10.11 0.91
C ILE A 69 -2.66 -8.81 0.29
N LEU A 70 -3.10 -7.89 1.13
CA LEU A 70 -3.57 -6.57 0.72
C LEU A 70 -2.88 -5.54 1.59
N ILE A 71 -2.20 -4.59 0.95
CA ILE A 71 -1.51 -3.53 1.68
C ILE A 71 -2.49 -2.39 1.85
N GLY A 72 -2.66 -1.94 3.09
CA GLY A 72 -3.58 -0.84 3.37
C GLY A 72 -2.83 0.45 3.63
N LEU A 73 -3.22 1.51 2.95
CA LEU A 73 -2.70 2.86 3.16
C LEU A 73 -3.88 3.77 3.51
N THR A 74 -3.71 4.56 4.54
CA THR A 74 -4.73 5.53 4.94
C THR A 74 -4.47 6.86 4.25
N VAL A 75 -5.50 7.42 3.64
CA VAL A 75 -5.41 8.72 2.97
C VAL A 75 -6.43 9.68 3.56
N GLY A 76 -6.16 10.97 3.44
CA GLY A 76 -7.06 11.98 3.95
C GLY A 76 -8.25 12.26 3.03
N ASP A 77 -8.04 12.21 1.73
CA ASP A 77 -9.07 12.50 0.72
C ASP A 77 -8.91 11.49 -0.42
N LEU A 78 -9.77 10.50 -0.42
CA LEU A 78 -9.64 9.39 -1.38
C LEU A 78 -9.91 9.84 -2.80
N LYS A 79 -10.92 10.66 -3.02
CA LYS A 79 -11.25 11.10 -4.37
C LYS A 79 -10.09 11.89 -4.99
N SER A 80 -9.52 12.79 -4.22
CA SER A 80 -8.39 13.59 -4.67
C SER A 80 -7.17 12.72 -4.95
N ALA A 81 -6.92 11.74 -4.07
CA ALA A 81 -5.82 10.82 -4.28
C ALA A 81 -6.00 10.01 -5.58
N LEU A 82 -7.22 9.53 -5.82
CA LEU A 82 -7.47 8.74 -7.03
C LEU A 82 -7.34 9.58 -8.30
N ASP A 83 -7.74 10.86 -8.25
CA ASP A 83 -7.56 11.73 -9.39
C ASP A 83 -6.08 11.90 -9.74
N GLU A 84 -5.24 12.10 -8.71
CA GLU A 84 -3.80 12.20 -8.91
C GLU A 84 -3.22 10.90 -9.48
N LEU A 85 -3.64 9.77 -8.94
CA LEU A 85 -3.12 8.47 -9.39
C LEU A 85 -3.58 8.15 -10.80
N ASN A 86 -4.80 8.51 -11.14
CA ASN A 86 -5.30 8.32 -12.49
C ASN A 86 -4.48 9.16 -13.49
N ASP A 87 -4.15 10.40 -13.13
CA ASP A 87 -3.31 11.25 -13.97
C ASP A 87 -1.90 10.67 -14.12
N ALA A 88 -1.42 9.95 -13.11
CA ALA A 88 -0.12 9.32 -13.16
C ALA A 88 -0.13 7.95 -13.86
N GLY A 89 -1.27 7.51 -14.34
CA GLY A 89 -1.39 6.25 -15.06
C GLY A 89 -1.41 5.02 -14.19
N VAL A 90 -1.77 5.15 -12.92
CA VAL A 90 -1.84 4.03 -12.00
C VAL A 90 -3.05 3.16 -12.33
N GLU A 91 -2.85 1.86 -12.35
CA GLU A 91 -3.90 0.92 -12.70
C GLU A 91 -4.85 0.72 -11.52
N MET A 92 -6.16 0.78 -11.79
CA MET A 92 -7.20 0.54 -10.79
C MET A 92 -7.58 -0.92 -10.81
N PHE A 93 -7.68 -1.52 -9.62
CA PHE A 93 -8.26 -2.85 -9.48
C PHE A 93 -9.75 -2.75 -9.15
N ARG A 94 -10.12 -1.85 -8.25
CA ARG A 94 -11.52 -1.68 -7.86
C ARG A 94 -11.75 -0.24 -7.44
N GLU A 95 -12.81 0.36 -7.96
CA GLU A 95 -13.13 1.75 -7.69
C GLU A 95 -13.68 1.95 -6.28
N ILE A 96 -13.95 3.20 -5.92
CA ILE A 96 -14.40 3.55 -4.57
C ILE A 96 -15.62 2.74 -4.17
N LYS A 97 -15.56 2.20 -2.96
CA LYS A 97 -16.68 1.49 -2.35
C LYS A 97 -16.91 2.07 -0.97
N GLU A 98 -18.16 2.46 -0.72
CA GLU A 98 -18.56 3.00 0.58
C GLU A 98 -18.64 1.90 1.60
N ARG A 99 -18.12 2.17 2.79
CA ARG A 99 -18.15 1.24 3.91
C ARG A 99 -18.74 1.95 5.11
N GLN A 100 -19.10 1.17 6.13
CA GLN A 100 -19.67 1.73 7.34
C GLN A 100 -18.70 2.66 8.06
N VAL A 101 -17.41 2.38 7.98
CA VAL A 101 -16.37 3.11 8.72
C VAL A 101 -15.55 4.03 7.82
N GLY A 102 -15.89 4.12 6.55
CA GLY A 102 -15.17 4.95 5.59
C GLY A 102 -15.37 4.43 4.19
N LYS A 103 -14.43 4.75 3.32
CA LYS A 103 -14.49 4.27 1.94
C LYS A 103 -13.11 3.90 1.45
N ASN A 104 -13.06 2.95 0.53
CA ASN A 104 -11.77 2.52 -0.01
C ASN A 104 -11.85 2.20 -1.49
N ALA A 105 -10.68 2.20 -2.11
CA ALA A 105 -10.49 1.77 -3.48
C ALA A 105 -9.22 0.92 -3.51
N ILE A 106 -9.06 0.11 -4.53
CA ILE A 106 -7.88 -0.76 -4.64
C ILE A 106 -7.17 -0.43 -5.95
N ILE A 107 -5.89 -0.16 -5.83
CA ILE A 107 -5.01 0.08 -6.98
C ILE A 107 -3.98 -1.04 -7.07
N LEU A 108 -3.27 -1.07 -8.18
CA LEU A 108 -2.20 -2.04 -8.40
C LEU A 108 -0.86 -1.32 -8.50
N ASP A 109 0.16 -1.91 -7.89
CA ASP A 109 1.51 -1.41 -8.05
C ASP A 109 2.12 -1.94 -9.35
N PRO A 110 3.38 -1.56 -9.71
CA PRO A 110 3.97 -2.00 -10.97
C PRO A 110 4.10 -3.51 -11.14
N ASP A 111 4.16 -4.27 -10.06
CA ASP A 111 4.20 -5.72 -10.09
C ASP A 111 2.84 -6.37 -9.94
N GLY A 112 1.80 -5.55 -9.77
CA GLY A 112 0.44 -6.04 -9.61
C GLY A 112 0.04 -6.34 -8.17
N TYR A 113 0.83 -5.93 -7.19
CA TYR A 113 0.41 -6.03 -5.79
C TYR A 113 -0.78 -5.11 -5.54
N MET A 114 -1.75 -5.61 -4.78
CA MET A 114 -2.94 -4.85 -4.48
C MET A 114 -2.72 -3.93 -3.30
N ILE A 115 -3.15 -2.68 -3.46
CA ILE A 115 -3.04 -1.66 -2.42
C ILE A 115 -4.42 -1.09 -2.18
N SER A 116 -4.91 -1.17 -0.94
CA SER A 116 -6.16 -0.57 -0.55
C SER A 116 -5.88 0.83 -0.03
N LEU A 117 -6.49 1.82 -0.66
CA LEU A 117 -6.44 3.20 -0.17
C LEU A 117 -7.73 3.44 0.61
N PHE A 118 -7.60 3.79 1.87
CA PHE A 118 -8.74 3.91 2.77
C PHE A 118 -8.83 5.31 3.34
N GLU A 119 -10.02 5.89 3.22
CA GLU A 119 -10.32 7.16 3.86
C GLU A 119 -11.31 6.89 5.00
N PRO A 120 -10.89 7.06 6.26
CA PRO A 120 -11.78 6.81 7.39
C PRO A 120 -12.89 7.86 7.47
N ASP A 121 -14.03 7.43 7.97
CA ASP A 121 -15.12 8.33 8.25
C ASP A 121 -15.05 8.74 9.72
N PHE A 122 -14.66 9.98 9.96
CA PHE A 122 -14.53 10.50 11.31
C PHE A 122 -15.79 11.22 11.82
N SER A 123 -16.82 11.31 10.98
CA SER A 123 -17.94 12.19 11.27
C SER A 123 -18.86 11.69 12.37
N GLU A 124 -18.95 10.38 12.58
CA GLU A 124 -19.98 9.82 13.44
C GLU A 124 -19.47 9.06 14.66
N ASN A 125 -18.26 8.53 14.63
CA ASN A 125 -17.81 7.69 15.72
C ASN A 125 -16.31 7.63 15.81
N LYS A 126 -15.74 8.40 16.70
CA LYS A 126 -14.30 8.46 16.90
C LYS A 126 -13.72 7.17 17.46
N ASP A 127 -14.54 6.37 18.12
CA ASP A 127 -14.08 5.13 18.71
C ASP A 127 -13.71 4.07 17.67
N LYS A 128 -14.19 4.25 16.45
CA LYS A 128 -13.90 3.30 15.38
C LYS A 128 -12.56 3.51 14.71
N GLN A 129 -11.78 4.48 15.17
CA GLN A 129 -10.54 4.85 14.51
C GLN A 129 -9.33 4.09 15.00
N THR A 130 -9.50 3.22 15.97
CA THR A 130 -8.34 2.70 16.69
C THR A 130 -7.48 1.75 15.92
N THR A 131 -7.95 1.18 14.84
CA THR A 131 -7.21 0.12 14.17
C THR A 131 -6.75 0.46 12.77
N GLY A 132 -7.31 1.42 12.13
CA GLY A 132 -6.83 1.85 10.83
C GLY A 132 -7.07 0.91 9.66
N TYR A 133 -7.34 -0.36 9.90
CA TYR A 133 -7.58 -1.30 8.80
C TYR A 133 -9.01 -1.82 8.77
N VAL A 134 -9.85 -1.22 9.55
CA VAL A 134 -11.27 -1.55 9.55
C VAL A 134 -11.85 -1.17 8.19
N GLY A 135 -12.56 -2.10 7.57
CA GLY A 135 -13.14 -1.84 6.27
C GLY A 135 -12.28 -2.24 5.08
N PHE A 136 -11.20 -2.92 5.32
CA PHE A 136 -10.28 -3.31 4.26
C PHE A 136 -10.72 -4.52 3.45
N THR A 137 -11.89 -4.98 3.55
CA THR A 137 -12.30 -6.14 2.76
C THR A 137 -12.33 -5.77 1.27
N PRO A 138 -11.81 -6.61 0.40
CA PRO A 138 -11.74 -6.30 -1.03
C PRO A 138 -13.06 -6.47 -1.78
N GLU A 139 -14.03 -7.06 -1.19
CA GLU A 139 -15.32 -7.30 -1.84
C GLU A 139 -16.14 -6.02 -2.02
#